data_ec241a74d614f8b6247ebe49be0a21e8
#
_entry.id   ec241a74d614f8b6247ebe49be0a21e8
#
_cell.length_a   1.000
_cell.length_b   1.000
_cell.length_c   1.000
_cell.angle_alpha   90.00
_cell.angle_beta   90.00
_cell.angle_gamma   90.00
#
_symmetry.space_group_name_H-M   'P 1'
#
loop_
_entity.id
_entity.type
_entity.pdbx_description
1 polymer ?
#
loop_
_entity_poly.entity_id
_entity_poly.type
_entity_poly.pdbx_seq_one_letter_code
_entity_poly.pdbx_strand_id
1 'polypeptide(L)'
;IGDPSKRIKEDYLRIFRYIRFFLNYSKKDHEPKIKKIIKQNLDGLLKISKERLIDELKKIIFSKGFINLKKDDFSKEILELVFPSLNNTSFLTDKNKLLIEDIQLNKNFIVLLSAMMIKDLNSINYLLYKFNFSNQDKQRLLYIHDNYQMSLEKSFFDRELKKRIYFGEKESLLDLIILQLLIFHKNEKGLNDLI
;
A
#
# COMPACT_ATOMS: atom_id res chain seq x y z
N ILE A 1 23.38 19.08 -9.38
CA ILE A 1 22.39 19.69 -10.25
C ILE A 1 21.38 20.49 -9.42
N GLY A 2 21.79 21.64 -8.92
CA GLY A 2 20.99 22.57 -8.13
C GLY A 2 20.88 22.23 -6.63
N ASP A 3 20.42 23.23 -5.85
CA ASP A 3 20.25 23.11 -4.42
C ASP A 3 19.00 22.27 -4.08
N PRO A 4 19.12 21.12 -3.35
CA PRO A 4 17.99 20.26 -3.02
C PRO A 4 16.88 21.00 -2.24
N SER A 5 17.23 21.92 -1.35
CA SER A 5 16.25 22.68 -0.57
C SER A 5 15.39 23.59 -1.44
N LYS A 6 16.01 24.31 -2.39
CA LYS A 6 15.27 25.14 -3.36
C LYS A 6 14.34 24.28 -4.22
N ARG A 7 14.86 23.15 -4.70
CA ARG A 7 14.10 22.23 -5.56
C ARG A 7 12.88 21.64 -4.85
N ILE A 8 13.00 21.26 -3.57
CA ILE A 8 11.86 20.76 -2.78
C ILE A 8 10.82 21.86 -2.59
N LYS A 9 11.22 23.09 -2.32
CA LYS A 9 10.29 24.24 -2.14
C LYS A 9 9.52 24.62 -3.41
N GLU A 10 10.07 24.33 -4.61
CA GLU A 10 9.35 24.51 -5.89
C GLU A 10 8.20 23.48 -6.03
N ASP A 11 8.38 22.25 -5.59
CA ASP A 11 7.37 21.17 -5.63
C ASP A 11 7.67 20.14 -4.52
N TYR A 12 6.91 20.21 -3.43
CA TYR A 12 7.09 19.33 -2.27
C TYR A 12 6.84 17.85 -2.60
N LEU A 13 6.13 17.52 -3.69
CA LEU A 13 5.96 16.14 -4.15
C LEU A 13 7.30 15.48 -4.52
N ARG A 14 8.37 16.27 -4.72
CA ARG A 14 9.72 15.76 -4.93
C ARG A 14 10.24 14.93 -3.76
N ILE A 15 9.71 15.12 -2.55
CA ILE A 15 10.01 14.27 -1.39
C ILE A 15 9.56 12.83 -1.66
N PHE A 16 8.31 12.62 -2.11
CA PHE A 16 7.83 11.27 -2.47
C PHE A 16 8.54 10.69 -3.68
N ARG A 17 8.83 11.52 -4.69
CA ARG A 17 9.63 11.10 -5.85
C ARG A 17 11.03 10.67 -5.43
N TYR A 18 11.67 11.39 -4.51
CA TYR A 18 12.97 11.01 -3.96
C TYR A 18 12.89 9.63 -3.29
N ILE A 19 11.89 9.40 -2.42
CA ILE A 19 11.67 8.08 -1.78
C ILE A 19 11.53 7.00 -2.85
N ARG A 20 10.67 7.19 -3.84
CA ARG A 20 10.47 6.22 -4.92
C ARG A 20 11.75 5.89 -5.67
N PHE A 21 12.52 6.90 -6.06
CA PHE A 21 13.80 6.67 -6.74
C PHE A 21 14.84 6.03 -5.82
N PHE A 22 14.87 6.45 -4.56
CA PHE A 22 15.78 5.87 -3.58
C PHE A 22 15.51 4.37 -3.39
N LEU A 23 14.28 3.98 -3.15
CA LEU A 23 13.88 2.57 -3.01
C LEU A 23 14.23 1.73 -4.25
N ASN A 24 14.14 2.31 -5.45
CA ASN A 24 14.40 1.58 -6.70
C ASN A 24 15.89 1.44 -7.04
N TYR A 25 16.69 2.46 -6.75
CA TYR A 25 18.04 2.57 -7.34
C TYR A 25 19.17 2.70 -6.33
N SER A 26 18.89 3.11 -5.09
CA SER A 26 19.94 3.27 -4.09
C SER A 26 20.36 1.92 -3.50
N LYS A 27 21.67 1.75 -3.35
CA LYS A 27 22.31 0.66 -2.59
C LYS A 27 22.99 1.17 -1.32
N LYS A 28 22.88 2.47 -1.06
CA LYS A 28 23.52 3.17 0.08
C LYS A 28 22.45 3.77 0.96
N ASP A 29 22.80 4.10 2.18
CA ASP A 29 21.92 4.85 3.08
C ASP A 29 21.63 6.26 2.56
N HIS A 30 20.52 6.83 3.03
CA HIS A 30 20.20 8.23 2.77
C HIS A 30 21.28 9.17 3.32
N GLU A 31 21.70 10.13 2.51
CA GLU A 31 22.64 11.16 2.97
C GLU A 31 22.04 11.96 4.14
N PRO A 32 22.78 12.14 5.26
CA PRO A 32 22.28 12.89 6.42
C PRO A 32 21.81 14.31 6.07
N LYS A 33 22.51 14.97 5.12
CA LYS A 33 22.14 16.29 4.61
C LYS A 33 20.77 16.27 3.93
N ILE A 34 20.48 15.27 3.12
CA ILE A 34 19.19 15.14 2.42
C ILE A 34 18.08 14.81 3.42
N LYS A 35 18.29 13.89 4.37
CA LYS A 35 17.34 13.64 5.45
C LYS A 35 16.95 14.91 6.19
N LYS A 36 17.94 15.74 6.56
CA LYS A 36 17.70 17.02 7.25
C LYS A 36 16.86 17.98 6.40
N ILE A 37 17.20 18.14 5.11
CA ILE A 37 16.47 19.01 4.20
C ILE A 37 15.02 18.53 4.04
N ILE A 38 14.78 17.22 3.87
CA ILE A 38 13.43 16.67 3.76
C ILE A 38 12.65 16.95 5.04
N LYS A 39 13.20 16.63 6.23
CA LYS A 39 12.55 16.87 7.52
C LYS A 39 12.15 18.33 7.73
N GLN A 40 12.97 19.27 7.27
CA GLN A 40 12.70 20.71 7.36
C GLN A 40 11.58 21.20 6.41
N ASN A 41 11.17 20.38 5.45
CA ASN A 41 10.19 20.76 4.43
C ASN A 41 8.93 19.88 4.42
N LEU A 42 8.72 19.04 5.45
CA LEU A 42 7.59 18.12 5.54
C LEU A 42 6.23 18.83 5.56
N ASP A 43 6.13 20.01 6.20
CA ASP A 43 4.90 20.80 6.23
C ASP A 43 4.41 21.19 4.83
N GLY A 44 5.31 21.24 3.87
CA GLY A 44 4.97 21.48 2.48
C GLY A 44 4.14 20.35 1.83
N LEU A 45 4.23 19.12 2.35
CA LEU A 45 3.43 18.00 1.87
C LEU A 45 1.93 18.22 2.11
N LEU A 46 1.56 18.94 3.17
CA LEU A 46 0.18 19.28 3.49
C LEU A 46 -0.45 20.23 2.46
N LYS A 47 0.36 20.92 1.65
CA LYS A 47 -0.07 21.84 0.61
C LYS A 47 -0.31 21.17 -0.75
N ILE A 48 0.05 19.89 -0.86
CA ILE A 48 -0.11 19.13 -2.11
C ILE A 48 -1.54 18.61 -2.19
N SER A 49 -2.10 18.62 -3.41
CA SER A 49 -3.43 18.03 -3.62
C SER A 49 -3.45 16.53 -3.30
N LYS A 50 -4.58 16.08 -2.78
CA LYS A 50 -4.79 14.71 -2.33
C LYS A 50 -4.61 13.70 -3.47
N GLU A 51 -5.03 14.07 -4.67
CA GLU A 51 -4.90 13.27 -5.88
C GLU A 51 -3.43 13.03 -6.23
N ARG A 52 -2.60 14.10 -6.21
CA ARG A 52 -1.16 13.99 -6.49
C ARG A 52 -0.43 13.11 -5.48
N LEU A 53 -0.84 13.18 -4.21
CA LEU A 53 -0.28 12.33 -3.14
C LEU A 53 -0.62 10.85 -3.38
N ILE A 54 -1.88 10.53 -3.69
CA ILE A 54 -2.31 9.15 -4.00
C ILE A 54 -1.64 8.63 -5.27
N ASP A 55 -1.51 9.45 -6.30
CA ASP A 55 -0.85 9.05 -7.56
C ASP A 55 0.62 8.72 -7.34
N GLU A 56 1.32 9.47 -6.51
CA GLU A 56 2.72 9.17 -6.22
C GLU A 56 2.85 7.96 -5.28
N LEU A 57 1.91 7.77 -4.32
CA LEU A 57 1.82 6.56 -3.52
C LEU A 57 1.62 5.31 -4.40
N LYS A 58 0.70 5.36 -5.37
CA LYS A 58 0.51 4.26 -6.35
C LYS A 58 1.81 3.95 -7.08
N LYS A 59 2.56 4.96 -7.52
CA LYS A 59 3.86 4.77 -8.19
C LYS A 59 4.92 4.16 -7.28
N ILE A 60 4.91 4.48 -5.98
CA ILE A 60 5.80 3.84 -5.00
C ILE A 60 5.43 2.37 -4.85
N ILE A 61 4.16 2.07 -4.59
CA ILE A 61 3.64 0.71 -4.39
C ILE A 61 3.88 -0.17 -5.62
N PHE A 62 3.71 0.37 -6.83
CA PHE A 62 3.92 -0.38 -8.08
C PHE A 62 5.38 -0.38 -8.55
N SER A 63 6.30 0.20 -7.81
CA SER A 63 7.70 0.19 -8.18
C SER A 63 8.39 -1.11 -7.76
N LYS A 64 9.37 -1.57 -8.53
CA LYS A 64 10.19 -2.75 -8.20
C LYS A 64 10.89 -2.64 -6.85
N GLY A 65 11.21 -1.40 -6.45
CA GLY A 65 11.86 -1.11 -5.17
C GLY A 65 10.93 -1.12 -3.97
N PHE A 66 9.62 -1.31 -4.13
CA PHE A 66 8.65 -1.29 -3.03
C PHE A 66 8.99 -2.26 -1.90
N ILE A 67 9.53 -3.43 -2.23
CA ILE A 67 9.96 -4.43 -1.25
C ILE A 67 11.05 -3.89 -0.29
N ASN A 68 11.88 -2.95 -0.75
CA ASN A 68 12.95 -2.34 0.04
C ASN A 68 12.41 -1.42 1.14
N LEU A 69 11.14 -0.98 1.05
CA LEU A 69 10.50 -0.16 2.07
C LEU A 69 10.55 -0.81 3.46
N LYS A 70 10.53 -2.16 3.54
CA LYS A 70 10.65 -2.87 4.82
C LYS A 70 11.93 -2.53 5.60
N LYS A 71 13.03 -2.27 4.89
CA LYS A 71 14.35 -2.01 5.48
C LYS A 71 14.68 -0.52 5.58
N ASP A 72 13.84 0.35 5.04
CA ASP A 72 14.09 1.79 4.96
C ASP A 72 13.17 2.55 5.93
N ASP A 73 13.64 2.70 7.17
CA ASP A 73 12.89 3.37 8.24
C ASP A 73 12.62 4.84 7.93
N PHE A 74 13.54 5.53 7.23
CA PHE A 74 13.33 6.92 6.87
C PHE A 74 12.19 7.08 5.87
N SER A 75 12.13 6.24 4.84
CA SER A 75 11.03 6.27 3.88
C SER A 75 9.69 5.88 4.52
N LYS A 76 9.69 4.91 5.47
CA LYS A 76 8.49 4.58 6.27
C LYS A 76 8.01 5.79 7.06
N GLU A 77 8.91 6.43 7.84
CA GLU A 77 8.57 7.63 8.63
C GLU A 77 7.88 8.70 7.78
N ILE A 78 8.39 8.99 6.59
CA ILE A 78 7.81 10.00 5.69
C ILE A 78 6.45 9.57 5.13
N LEU A 79 6.29 8.30 4.76
CA LEU A 79 5.02 7.78 4.25
C LEU A 79 3.95 7.80 5.34
N GLU A 80 4.26 7.34 6.56
CA GLU A 80 3.36 7.31 7.71
C GLU A 80 2.92 8.70 8.15
N LEU A 81 3.75 9.72 7.97
CA LEU A 81 3.39 11.11 8.30
C LEU A 81 2.22 11.62 7.45
N VAL A 82 2.15 11.23 6.18
CA VAL A 82 1.06 11.62 5.27
C VAL A 82 -0.10 10.62 5.30
N PHE A 83 0.24 9.34 5.45
CA PHE A 83 -0.67 8.19 5.46
C PHE A 83 -0.49 7.37 6.75
N PRO A 84 -0.96 7.85 7.91
CA PRO A 84 -0.67 7.23 9.22
C PRO A 84 -1.08 5.75 9.32
N SER A 85 -2.11 5.36 8.59
CA SER A 85 -2.61 3.98 8.57
C SER A 85 -1.74 3.00 7.80
N LEU A 86 -0.77 3.47 6.99
CA LEU A 86 0.09 2.63 6.15
C LEU A 86 1.35 2.19 6.90
N ASN A 87 1.19 1.55 8.05
CA ASN A 87 2.28 1.23 8.97
C ASN A 87 2.73 -0.24 8.94
N ASN A 88 2.05 -1.10 8.18
CA ASN A 88 2.44 -2.49 8.08
C ASN A 88 3.30 -2.75 6.84
N THR A 89 4.56 -3.10 7.05
CA THR A 89 5.50 -3.53 6.00
C THR A 89 5.97 -4.98 6.21
N SER A 90 5.35 -5.73 7.14
CA SER A 90 5.79 -7.08 7.51
C SER A 90 5.67 -8.08 6.36
N PHE A 91 4.70 -7.88 5.45
CA PHE A 91 4.47 -8.73 4.29
C PHE A 91 5.50 -8.53 3.17
N LEU A 92 6.29 -7.45 3.19
CA LEU A 92 7.35 -7.20 2.23
C LEU A 92 8.55 -8.11 2.51
N THR A 93 8.46 -9.36 2.07
CA THR A 93 9.47 -10.40 2.30
C THR A 93 9.90 -11.04 0.98
N ASP A 94 11.09 -11.67 0.96
CA ASP A 94 11.55 -12.39 -0.22
C ASP A 94 10.60 -13.54 -0.59
N LYS A 95 9.93 -14.14 0.39
CA LYS A 95 8.91 -15.19 0.15
C LYS A 95 7.71 -14.66 -0.61
N ASN A 96 7.29 -13.43 -0.32
CA ASN A 96 6.15 -12.78 -0.98
C ASN A 96 6.52 -12.07 -2.27
N LYS A 97 7.79 -12.04 -2.66
CA LYS A 97 8.27 -11.23 -3.77
C LYS A 97 7.52 -11.52 -5.07
N LEU A 98 7.39 -12.79 -5.44
CA LEU A 98 6.69 -13.18 -6.67
C LEU A 98 5.20 -12.79 -6.65
N LEU A 99 4.52 -12.99 -5.51
CA LEU A 99 3.13 -12.59 -5.35
C LEU A 99 2.97 -11.06 -5.41
N ILE A 100 3.88 -10.31 -4.79
CA ILE A 100 3.88 -8.85 -4.86
C ILE A 100 4.08 -8.37 -6.31
N GLU A 101 5.03 -8.96 -7.04
CA GLU A 101 5.29 -8.64 -8.44
C GLU A 101 4.06 -8.95 -9.32
N ASP A 102 3.36 -10.06 -9.09
CA ASP A 102 2.12 -10.40 -9.79
C ASP A 102 1.01 -9.39 -9.50
N ILE A 103 0.79 -9.04 -8.23
CA ILE A 103 -0.18 -8.00 -7.83
C ILE A 103 0.16 -6.65 -8.48
N GLN A 104 1.46 -6.31 -8.58
CA GLN A 104 1.90 -5.07 -9.23
C GLN A 104 1.67 -5.09 -10.74
N LEU A 105 1.92 -6.22 -11.43
CA LEU A 105 1.66 -6.41 -12.86
C LEU A 105 0.18 -6.26 -13.18
N ASN A 106 -0.68 -6.84 -12.35
CA ASN A 106 -2.14 -6.71 -12.46
C ASN A 106 -2.68 -5.37 -11.96
N LYS A 107 -1.80 -4.44 -11.55
CA LYS A 107 -2.14 -3.11 -11.04
C LYS A 107 -3.19 -3.13 -9.91
N ASN A 108 -3.17 -4.17 -9.08
CA ASN A 108 -4.10 -4.29 -7.97
C ASN A 108 -3.61 -3.49 -6.75
N PHE A 109 -3.84 -2.17 -6.81
CA PHE A 109 -3.47 -1.23 -5.76
C PHE A 109 -4.16 -1.53 -4.43
N ILE A 110 -5.43 -1.97 -4.47
CA ILE A 110 -6.28 -2.16 -3.30
C ILE A 110 -5.72 -3.22 -2.36
N VAL A 111 -5.25 -4.35 -2.90
CA VAL A 111 -4.66 -5.42 -2.09
C VAL A 111 -3.40 -4.95 -1.36
N LEU A 112 -2.46 -4.30 -2.07
CA LEU A 112 -1.22 -3.83 -1.46
C LEU A 112 -1.47 -2.71 -0.44
N LEU A 113 -2.41 -1.80 -0.73
CA LEU A 113 -2.83 -0.76 0.20
C LEU A 113 -3.45 -1.37 1.47
N SER A 114 -4.36 -2.34 1.33
CA SER A 114 -4.98 -3.04 2.46
C SER A 114 -3.96 -3.82 3.28
N ALA A 115 -2.97 -4.44 2.63
CA ALA A 115 -1.88 -5.11 3.34
C ALA A 115 -1.06 -4.14 4.20
N MET A 116 -0.82 -2.91 3.72
CA MET A 116 -0.17 -1.87 4.51
C MET A 116 -1.03 -1.39 5.68
N MET A 117 -2.35 -1.48 5.57
CA MET A 117 -3.33 -1.04 6.58
C MET A 117 -3.78 -2.15 7.53
N ILE A 118 -3.33 -3.39 7.37
CA ILE A 118 -3.90 -4.56 8.04
C ILE A 118 -3.93 -4.46 9.57
N LYS A 119 -3.05 -3.69 10.17
CA LYS A 119 -2.98 -3.45 11.61
C LYS A 119 -3.99 -2.42 12.10
N ASP A 120 -4.53 -1.62 11.20
CA ASP A 120 -5.44 -0.51 11.49
C ASP A 120 -6.49 -0.35 10.36
N LEU A 121 -7.21 -1.44 10.06
CA LEU A 121 -8.28 -1.42 9.07
C LEU A 121 -9.40 -0.43 9.41
N ASN A 122 -9.62 -0.14 10.70
CA ASN A 122 -10.63 0.83 11.13
C ASN A 122 -10.37 2.25 10.58
N SER A 123 -9.12 2.57 10.26
CA SER A 123 -8.75 3.84 9.63
C SER A 123 -9.10 3.93 8.14
N ILE A 124 -9.68 2.88 7.52
CA ILE A 124 -10.11 2.94 6.11
C ILE A 124 -11.10 4.09 5.89
N ASN A 125 -12.08 4.28 6.78
CA ASN A 125 -13.04 5.38 6.66
C ASN A 125 -12.35 6.75 6.67
N TYR A 126 -11.34 6.94 7.52
CA TYR A 126 -10.54 8.16 7.53
C TYR A 126 -9.74 8.34 6.23
N LEU A 127 -9.14 7.27 5.72
CA LEU A 127 -8.42 7.30 4.44
C LEU A 127 -9.34 7.69 3.28
N LEU A 128 -10.53 7.09 3.21
CA LEU A 128 -11.54 7.37 2.18
C LEU A 128 -12.10 8.80 2.28
N TYR A 129 -12.22 9.33 3.50
CA TYR A 129 -12.60 10.73 3.71
C TYR A 129 -11.50 11.70 3.31
N LYS A 130 -10.27 11.39 3.68
CA LYS A 130 -9.12 12.27 3.45
C LYS A 130 -8.68 12.31 1.99
N PHE A 131 -8.81 11.20 1.27
CA PHE A 131 -8.31 11.06 -0.11
C PHE A 131 -9.41 10.66 -1.08
N ASN A 132 -9.31 11.16 -2.31
CA ASN A 132 -10.30 10.89 -3.35
C ASN A 132 -9.98 9.54 -4.01
N PHE A 133 -10.79 8.53 -3.72
CA PHE A 133 -10.78 7.23 -4.39
C PHE A 133 -11.95 7.15 -5.38
N SER A 134 -11.81 6.33 -6.43
CA SER A 134 -12.93 5.98 -7.28
C SER A 134 -14.02 5.23 -6.48
N ASN A 135 -15.26 5.27 -6.93
CA ASN A 135 -16.34 4.53 -6.25
C ASN A 135 -16.05 3.03 -6.21
N GLN A 136 -15.46 2.46 -7.25
CA GLN A 136 -15.05 1.06 -7.30
C GLN A 136 -13.98 0.75 -6.24
N ASP A 137 -12.91 1.57 -6.16
CA ASP A 137 -11.86 1.38 -5.15
C ASP A 137 -12.41 1.50 -3.72
N LYS A 138 -13.34 2.45 -3.49
CA LYS A 138 -14.02 2.60 -2.20
C LYS A 138 -14.79 1.35 -1.80
N GLN A 139 -15.60 0.80 -2.71
CA GLN A 139 -16.38 -0.42 -2.47
C GLN A 139 -15.47 -1.60 -2.14
N ARG A 140 -14.37 -1.78 -2.88
CA ARG A 140 -13.40 -2.85 -2.65
C ARG A 140 -12.71 -2.72 -1.29
N LEU A 141 -12.28 -1.50 -0.91
CA LEU A 141 -11.67 -1.23 0.40
C LEU A 141 -12.65 -1.48 1.55
N LEU A 142 -13.90 -1.01 1.43
CA LEU A 142 -14.94 -1.25 2.43
C LEU A 142 -15.28 -2.74 2.54
N TYR A 143 -15.35 -3.45 1.42
CA TYR A 143 -15.57 -4.89 1.44
C TYR A 143 -14.48 -5.63 2.23
N ILE A 144 -13.21 -5.28 2.03
CA ILE A 144 -12.10 -5.85 2.80
C ILE A 144 -12.24 -5.50 4.28
N HIS A 145 -12.53 -4.25 4.61
CA HIS A 145 -12.75 -3.81 5.99
C HIS A 145 -13.82 -4.66 6.69
N ASP A 146 -14.98 -4.80 6.05
CA ASP A 146 -16.14 -5.45 6.66
C ASP A 146 -16.01 -6.96 6.76
N ASN A 147 -15.26 -7.59 5.84
CA ASN A 147 -15.19 -9.04 5.75
C ASN A 147 -13.86 -9.65 6.21
N TYR A 148 -12.79 -8.85 6.42
CA TYR A 148 -11.47 -9.39 6.72
C TYR A 148 -11.46 -10.30 7.96
N GLN A 149 -12.05 -9.87 9.08
CA GLN A 149 -12.07 -10.65 10.31
C GLN A 149 -12.85 -11.96 10.15
N MET A 150 -14.03 -11.90 9.52
CA MET A 150 -14.85 -13.08 9.25
C MET A 150 -14.17 -14.04 8.28
N SER A 151 -13.40 -13.52 7.32
CA SER A 151 -12.69 -14.32 6.33
C SER A 151 -11.54 -15.16 6.91
N LEU A 152 -11.12 -14.90 8.16
CA LEU A 152 -10.15 -15.73 8.86
C LEU A 152 -10.75 -17.06 9.31
N GLU A 153 -12.07 -17.16 9.37
CA GLU A 153 -12.79 -18.41 9.68
C GLU A 153 -12.88 -19.27 8.42
N LYS A 154 -12.50 -20.55 8.52
CA LYS A 154 -12.54 -21.50 7.40
C LYS A 154 -13.90 -21.59 6.74
N SER A 155 -14.98 -21.45 7.53
CA SER A 155 -16.36 -21.52 7.07
C SER A 155 -16.81 -20.35 6.18
N PHE A 156 -16.07 -19.23 6.17
CA PHE A 156 -16.45 -18.04 5.39
C PHE A 156 -16.51 -18.31 3.89
N PHE A 157 -15.49 -19.00 3.37
CA PHE A 157 -15.43 -19.35 1.95
C PHE A 157 -16.33 -20.52 1.57
N ASP A 158 -16.58 -21.47 2.50
CA ASP A 158 -17.38 -22.65 2.22
C ASP A 158 -18.88 -22.35 2.10
N ARG A 159 -19.41 -21.44 2.93
CA ARG A 159 -20.86 -21.26 3.07
C ARG A 159 -21.49 -20.32 2.04
N GLU A 160 -20.81 -19.27 1.62
CA GLU A 160 -21.43 -18.20 0.84
C GLU A 160 -20.72 -17.86 -0.47
N LEU A 161 -19.66 -18.58 -0.84
CA LEU A 161 -18.84 -18.25 -2.01
C LEU A 161 -19.69 -18.09 -3.29
N LYS A 162 -20.54 -19.07 -3.60
CA LYS A 162 -21.41 -19.05 -4.79
C LYS A 162 -22.36 -17.86 -4.80
N LYS A 163 -22.96 -17.56 -3.63
CA LYS A 163 -23.89 -16.45 -3.44
C LYS A 163 -23.19 -15.10 -3.68
N ARG A 164 -22.03 -14.90 -3.08
CA ARG A 164 -21.23 -13.67 -3.22
C ARG A 164 -20.77 -13.45 -4.64
N ILE A 165 -20.31 -14.50 -5.34
CA ILE A 165 -19.96 -14.43 -6.76
C ILE A 165 -21.16 -14.04 -7.61
N TYR A 166 -22.33 -14.62 -7.33
CA TYR A 166 -23.58 -14.33 -8.03
C TYR A 166 -24.00 -12.87 -7.89
N PHE A 167 -23.85 -12.28 -6.72
CA PHE A 167 -24.19 -10.87 -6.45
C PHE A 167 -23.10 -9.86 -6.93
N GLY A 168 -22.11 -10.30 -7.69
CA GLY A 168 -21.11 -9.41 -8.32
C GLY A 168 -19.94 -9.01 -7.42
N GLU A 169 -19.75 -9.67 -6.26
CA GLU A 169 -18.65 -9.38 -5.33
C GLU A 169 -17.33 -10.07 -5.71
N LYS A 170 -17.24 -10.64 -6.90
CA LYS A 170 -16.11 -11.48 -7.36
C LYS A 170 -14.75 -10.78 -7.19
N GLU A 171 -14.60 -9.53 -7.65
CA GLU A 171 -13.33 -8.81 -7.58
C GLU A 171 -12.92 -8.54 -6.12
N SER A 172 -13.85 -8.08 -5.29
CA SER A 172 -13.58 -7.80 -3.87
C SER A 172 -13.26 -9.07 -3.09
N LEU A 173 -13.89 -10.18 -3.44
CA LEU A 173 -13.61 -11.49 -2.84
C LEU A 173 -12.21 -11.99 -3.23
N LEU A 174 -11.80 -11.84 -4.49
CA LEU A 174 -10.45 -12.16 -4.94
C LEU A 174 -9.40 -11.30 -4.23
N ASP A 175 -9.66 -10.00 -4.06
CA ASP A 175 -8.77 -9.12 -3.28
C ASP A 175 -8.58 -9.63 -1.85
N LEU A 176 -9.66 -10.07 -1.21
CA LEU A 176 -9.62 -10.60 0.15
C LEU A 176 -8.79 -11.90 0.24
N ILE A 177 -8.94 -12.80 -0.73
CA ILE A 177 -8.17 -14.04 -0.83
C ILE A 177 -6.68 -13.72 -1.03
N ILE A 178 -6.36 -12.85 -1.98
CA ILE A 178 -4.97 -12.46 -2.27
C ILE A 178 -4.34 -11.77 -1.05
N LEU A 179 -5.11 -10.92 -0.35
CA LEU A 179 -4.66 -10.28 0.88
C LEU A 179 -4.32 -11.30 1.96
N GLN A 180 -5.15 -12.32 2.14
CA GLN A 180 -4.87 -13.39 3.10
C GLN A 180 -3.61 -14.17 2.76
N LEU A 181 -3.42 -14.52 1.47
CA LEU A 181 -2.19 -15.16 1.00
C LEU A 181 -0.96 -14.33 1.35
N LEU A 182 -1.03 -13.02 1.08
CA LEU A 182 0.06 -12.09 1.30
C LEU A 182 0.43 -11.93 2.79
N ILE A 183 -0.58 -11.95 3.67
CA ILE A 183 -0.37 -11.72 5.11
C ILE A 183 0.01 -13.00 5.86
N PHE A 184 -0.62 -14.13 5.57
CA PHE A 184 -0.50 -15.32 6.44
C PHE A 184 0.47 -16.36 5.97
N HIS A 185 0.93 -16.36 4.72
CA HIS A 185 1.72 -17.47 4.16
C HIS A 185 1.12 -18.87 4.47
N LYS A 186 -0.17 -18.93 4.79
CA LYS A 186 -0.81 -20.16 5.23
C LYS A 186 -1.31 -20.97 4.05
N ASN A 187 -0.64 -22.13 3.91
CA ASN A 187 -1.09 -23.29 3.17
C ASN A 187 -1.40 -23.08 1.68
N GLU A 188 -0.34 -23.20 0.89
CA GLU A 188 -0.42 -23.44 -0.57
C GLU A 188 -1.36 -24.59 -0.94
N LYS A 189 -1.63 -25.54 -0.04
CA LYS A 189 -2.52 -26.69 -0.30
C LYS A 189 -4.01 -26.39 -0.25
N GLY A 190 -4.46 -25.40 0.50
CA GLY A 190 -5.90 -25.12 0.67
C GLY A 190 -6.45 -24.07 -0.26
N LEU A 191 -5.60 -23.30 -0.95
CA LEU A 191 -6.03 -22.22 -1.86
C LEU A 191 -5.90 -22.61 -3.33
N ASN A 192 -5.00 -23.52 -3.69
CA ASN A 192 -4.96 -24.10 -5.03
C ASN A 192 -6.23 -24.91 -5.34
N ASP A 193 -7.01 -25.30 -4.33
CA ASP A 193 -8.30 -25.96 -4.50
C ASP A 193 -9.46 -24.97 -4.71
N LEU A 194 -9.21 -23.65 -4.60
CA LEU A 194 -10.21 -22.57 -4.73
C LEU A 194 -10.06 -21.74 -6.03
N ILE A 195 -8.97 -21.93 -6.77
CA ILE A 195 -8.69 -21.30 -8.07
C ILE A 195 -8.92 -22.32 -9.18
#